data_3b4a6885bd78e1331e8e1959e8aebe0f
#
_entry.id   3b4a6885bd78e1331e8e1959e8aebe0f
#
_cell.length_a   1.000
_cell.length_b   1.000
_cell.length_c   1.000
_cell.angle_alpha   90.00
_cell.angle_beta   90.00
_cell.angle_gamma   90.00
#
_symmetry.space_group_name_H-M   'P 1'
#
loop_
_entity.id
_entity.type
_entity.pdbx_description
1 polymer ?
#
loop_
_entity_poly.entity_id
_entity_poly.type
_entity_poly.pdbx_seq_one_letter_code
_entity_poly.pdbx_strand_id
1 'polypeptide(L)'
;MSQITDGVADGAKRTARLLVSEIRLFHETAVHEGRRRGNLLERLAPEIEKARTAYNQRVPAGVRSSTDFFHQELVHTLAGGDATLLGNMA
;
A
#
# COMPACT_ATOMS: atom_id res chain seq x y z
N MET A 1 9.55 -9.76 -24.07
CA MET A 1 9.84 -10.90 -23.22
C MET A 1 9.21 -10.73 -21.86
N SER A 2 8.56 -11.77 -21.40
CA SER A 2 7.83 -11.72 -20.14
C SER A 2 8.72 -11.47 -18.94
N GLN A 3 9.97 -11.91 -18.99
CA GLN A 3 10.89 -11.76 -17.86
C GLN A 3 11.16 -10.30 -17.48
N ILE A 4 11.29 -9.42 -18.48
CA ILE A 4 11.54 -8.00 -18.21
C ILE A 4 10.32 -7.39 -17.54
N THR A 5 9.13 -7.68 -18.06
CA THR A 5 7.87 -7.18 -17.50
C THR A 5 7.66 -7.73 -16.08
N ASP A 6 7.92 -9.04 -15.91
CA ASP A 6 7.77 -9.67 -14.59
C ASP A 6 8.73 -9.07 -13.57
N GLY A 7 9.97 -8.78 -13.99
CA GLY A 7 10.96 -8.17 -13.11
C GLY A 7 10.54 -6.79 -12.64
N VAL A 8 9.96 -5.98 -13.53
CA VAL A 8 9.48 -4.65 -13.18
C VAL A 8 8.28 -4.75 -12.23
N ALA A 9 7.34 -5.67 -12.51
CA ALA A 9 6.20 -5.89 -11.62
C ALA A 9 6.65 -6.39 -10.26
N ASP A 10 7.63 -7.31 -10.21
CA ASP A 10 8.16 -7.79 -8.94
C ASP A 10 8.83 -6.68 -8.15
N GLY A 11 9.54 -5.78 -8.83
CA GLY A 11 10.15 -4.62 -8.20
C GLY A 11 9.10 -3.70 -7.60
N ALA A 12 8.00 -3.47 -8.33
CA ALA A 12 6.90 -2.65 -7.84
C ALA A 12 6.25 -3.28 -6.60
N LYS A 13 6.05 -4.59 -6.62
CA LYS A 13 5.49 -5.31 -5.47
C LYS A 13 6.38 -5.20 -4.25
N ARG A 14 7.69 -5.35 -4.43
CA ARG A 14 8.65 -5.23 -3.32
C ARG A 14 8.66 -3.81 -2.75
N THR A 15 8.63 -2.81 -3.63
CA THR A 15 8.58 -1.41 -3.21
C THR A 15 7.32 -1.15 -2.39
N ALA A 16 6.17 -1.61 -2.88
CA ALA A 16 4.91 -1.45 -2.17
C ALA A 16 4.97 -2.13 -0.80
N ARG A 17 5.47 -3.36 -0.75
CA ARG A 17 5.57 -4.12 0.50
C ARG A 17 6.46 -3.43 1.51
N LEU A 18 7.61 -2.93 1.07
CA LEU A 18 8.53 -2.23 1.95
C LEU A 18 7.88 -0.99 2.55
N LEU A 19 7.29 -0.16 1.70
CA LEU A 19 6.69 1.10 2.14
C LEU A 19 5.51 0.88 3.09
N VAL A 20 4.65 -0.07 2.76
CA VAL A 20 3.46 -0.33 3.58
C VAL A 20 3.85 -1.04 4.88
N SER A 21 4.83 -1.94 4.82
CA SER A 21 5.32 -2.63 6.02
C SER A 21 5.94 -1.66 7.01
N GLU A 22 6.58 -0.60 6.53
CA GLU A 22 7.10 0.45 7.41
C GLU A 22 5.98 1.16 8.15
N ILE A 23 4.88 1.43 7.48
CA ILE A 23 3.71 2.03 8.15
C ILE A 23 3.25 1.12 9.28
N ARG A 24 3.09 -0.16 9.00
CA ARG A 24 2.64 -1.12 10.00
C ARG A 24 3.61 -1.19 11.19
N LEU A 25 4.89 -1.18 10.88
CA LEU A 25 5.92 -1.32 11.91
C LEU A 25 5.99 -0.11 12.83
N PHE A 26 5.92 1.10 12.26
CA PHE A 26 6.10 2.32 13.03
C PHE A 26 4.81 2.91 13.58
N HIS A 27 3.66 2.39 13.17
CA HIS A 27 2.35 2.91 13.59
C HIS A 27 1.41 1.79 14.03
N GLU A 28 1.93 0.85 14.80
CA GLU A 28 1.21 -0.36 15.20
C GLU A 28 -0.12 -0.08 15.86
N THR A 29 -0.16 0.85 16.81
CA THR A 29 -1.38 1.18 17.53
C THR A 29 -2.43 1.75 16.58
N ALA A 30 -2.01 2.67 15.70
CA ALA A 30 -2.93 3.27 14.74
C ALA A 30 -3.47 2.23 13.75
N VAL A 31 -2.61 1.28 13.33
CA VAL A 31 -3.05 0.20 12.46
C VAL A 31 -4.08 -0.67 13.16
N HIS A 32 -3.80 -1.04 14.40
CA HIS A 32 -4.71 -1.87 15.18
C HIS A 32 -6.07 -1.18 15.36
N GLU A 33 -6.07 0.08 15.75
CA GLU A 33 -7.30 0.85 15.92
C GLU A 33 -8.03 1.05 14.60
N GLY A 34 -7.28 1.30 13.51
CA GLY A 34 -7.87 1.43 12.19
C GLY A 34 -8.57 0.18 11.72
N ARG A 35 -7.98 -0.98 12.03
CA ARG A 35 -8.62 -2.27 11.72
C ARG A 35 -9.89 -2.44 12.52
N ARG A 36 -9.83 -2.14 13.80
CA ARG A 36 -10.95 -2.31 14.70
C ARG A 36 -12.14 -1.42 14.29
N ARG A 37 -11.85 -0.21 13.81
CA ARG A 37 -12.87 0.76 13.45
C ARG A 37 -13.21 0.78 11.96
N GLY A 38 -12.44 0.07 11.14
CA GLY A 38 -12.66 0.04 9.70
C GLY A 38 -12.36 1.38 9.03
N ASN A 39 -11.34 2.12 9.50
CA ASN A 39 -11.02 3.45 8.97
C ASN A 39 -9.51 3.67 8.79
N LEU A 40 -8.81 2.64 8.30
CA LEU A 40 -7.35 2.71 8.14
C LEU A 40 -6.90 3.87 7.26
N LEU A 41 -7.58 4.09 6.12
CA LEU A 41 -7.19 5.17 5.19
C LEU A 41 -7.27 6.53 5.84
N GLU A 42 -8.33 6.77 6.59
CA GLU A 42 -8.51 8.04 7.28
C GLU A 42 -7.50 8.21 8.40
N ARG A 43 -7.35 7.17 9.20
CA ARG A 43 -6.50 7.21 10.39
C ARG A 43 -5.02 7.36 10.04
N LEU A 44 -4.58 6.75 8.95
CA LEU A 44 -3.18 6.77 8.53
C LEU A 44 -2.97 7.60 7.26
N ALA A 45 -3.87 8.53 6.96
CA ALA A 45 -3.82 9.30 5.74
C ALA A 45 -2.46 9.95 5.46
N PRO A 46 -1.82 10.66 6.42
CA PRO A 46 -0.52 11.28 6.13
C PRO A 46 0.55 10.26 5.81
N GLU A 47 0.61 9.16 6.54
CA GLU A 47 1.60 8.10 6.34
C GLU A 47 1.40 7.41 5.00
N ILE A 48 0.15 7.12 4.66
CA ILE A 48 -0.18 6.46 3.40
C ILE A 48 0.14 7.39 2.22
N GLU A 49 -0.15 8.69 2.36
CA GLU A 49 0.13 9.66 1.32
C GLU A 49 1.63 9.77 1.04
N LYS A 50 2.44 9.84 2.09
CA LYS A 50 3.90 9.86 1.95
C LYS A 50 4.41 8.60 1.26
N ALA A 51 3.90 7.46 1.69
CA ALA A 51 4.31 6.18 1.10
C ALA A 51 3.88 6.09 -0.37
N ARG A 52 2.68 6.57 -0.70
CA ARG A 52 2.19 6.59 -2.08
C ARG A 52 3.07 7.48 -2.95
N THR A 53 3.48 8.63 -2.44
CA THR A 53 4.37 9.52 -3.18
C THR A 53 5.70 8.84 -3.48
N ALA A 54 6.29 8.18 -2.49
CA ALA A 54 7.53 7.44 -2.69
C ALA A 54 7.35 6.31 -3.70
N TYR A 55 6.24 5.60 -3.63
CA TYR A 55 5.91 4.53 -4.58
C TYR A 55 5.84 5.08 -6.00
N ASN A 56 5.13 6.20 -6.18
CA ASN A 56 4.97 6.81 -7.50
C ASN A 56 6.30 7.28 -8.07
N GLN A 57 7.24 7.71 -7.23
CA GLN A 57 8.55 8.14 -7.68
C GLN A 57 9.45 6.98 -8.10
N ARG A 58 9.27 5.81 -7.51
CA ARG A 58 10.13 4.64 -7.73
C ARG A 58 9.60 3.69 -8.78
N VAL A 59 8.30 3.70 -9.03
CA VAL A 59 7.67 2.73 -9.93
C VAL A 59 7.27 3.42 -11.23
N PRO A 60 7.64 2.84 -12.40
CA PRO A 60 7.31 3.44 -13.69
C PRO A 60 5.82 3.63 -13.90
N ALA A 61 5.46 4.72 -14.58
CA ALA A 61 4.07 5.06 -14.83
C ALA A 61 3.27 3.96 -15.53
N GLY A 62 3.91 3.24 -16.46
CA GLY A 62 3.25 2.15 -17.18
C GLY A 62 2.82 1.02 -16.25
N VAL A 63 3.65 0.73 -15.24
CA VAL A 63 3.31 -0.30 -14.26
C VAL A 63 2.20 0.20 -13.35
N ARG A 64 2.29 1.45 -12.89
CA ARG A 64 1.28 2.04 -12.01
C ARG A 64 -0.11 2.10 -12.65
N SER A 65 -0.16 2.35 -13.96
CA SER A 65 -1.42 2.45 -14.66
C SER A 65 -2.05 1.08 -14.95
N SER A 66 -1.24 0.03 -15.02
CA SER A 66 -1.77 -1.31 -15.28
C SER A 66 -2.24 -2.02 -14.02
N THR A 67 -1.53 -1.84 -12.91
CA THR A 67 -1.87 -2.51 -11.65
C THR A 67 -1.44 -1.66 -10.48
N ASP A 68 -2.35 -1.45 -9.53
CA ASP A 68 -2.03 -0.69 -8.31
C ASP A 68 -1.54 -1.65 -7.22
N PHE A 69 -0.25 -2.00 -7.30
CA PHE A 69 0.35 -2.88 -6.30
C PHE A 69 0.39 -2.25 -4.91
N PHE A 70 0.45 -0.92 -4.85
CA PHE A 70 0.44 -0.23 -3.57
C PHE A 70 -0.89 -0.44 -2.85
N HIS A 71 -2.00 -0.28 -3.56
CA HIS A 71 -3.32 -0.53 -2.99
C HIS A 71 -3.48 -1.98 -2.55
N GLN A 72 -3.00 -2.91 -3.37
CA GLN A 72 -3.06 -4.33 -3.02
C GLN A 72 -2.30 -4.60 -1.72
N GLU A 73 -1.17 -3.94 -1.53
CA GLU A 73 -0.39 -4.12 -0.32
C GLU A 73 -1.05 -3.47 0.89
N LEU A 74 -1.73 -2.34 0.71
CA LEU A 74 -2.52 -1.74 1.79
C LEU A 74 -3.57 -2.75 2.30
N VAL A 75 -4.28 -3.39 1.38
CA VAL A 75 -5.28 -4.39 1.73
C VAL A 75 -4.63 -5.56 2.46
N HIS A 76 -3.54 -6.07 1.89
CA HIS A 76 -2.88 -7.26 2.44
C HIS A 76 -2.24 -6.99 3.81
N THR A 77 -1.44 -5.93 3.90
CA THR A 77 -0.59 -5.69 5.06
C THR A 77 -1.28 -4.87 6.15
N LEU A 78 -1.99 -3.80 5.80
CA LEU A 78 -2.65 -2.98 6.81
C LEU A 78 -4.03 -3.52 7.17
N ALA A 79 -4.78 -3.99 6.18
CA ALA A 79 -6.15 -4.44 6.41
C ALA A 79 -6.25 -5.95 6.66
N GLY A 80 -5.13 -6.66 6.65
CA GLY A 80 -5.13 -8.10 6.91
C GLY A 80 -5.89 -8.91 5.88
N GLY A 81 -6.02 -8.39 4.66
CA GLY A 81 -6.72 -9.06 3.57
C GLY A 81 -8.17 -8.62 3.41
N ASP A 82 -8.69 -7.81 4.32
CA ASP A 82 -10.08 -7.35 4.27
C ASP A 82 -10.14 -5.88 3.85
N ALA A 83 -10.41 -5.65 2.57
CA ALA A 83 -10.42 -4.29 2.01
C ALA A 83 -11.44 -3.37 2.69
N THR A 84 -12.49 -3.91 3.31
CA THR A 84 -13.49 -3.08 3.99
C THR A 84 -12.90 -2.35 5.18
N LEU A 85 -11.82 -2.88 5.76
CA LEU A 85 -11.16 -2.24 6.91
C LEU A 85 -10.41 -0.98 6.53
N LEU A 86 -10.12 -0.78 5.25
CA LEU A 86 -9.52 0.47 4.78
C LEU A 86 -10.48 1.65 5.00
N GLY A 87 -11.76 1.39 4.90
CA GLY A 87 -12.77 2.43 5.04
C GLY A 87 -12.96 3.21 3.76
N ASN A 88 -13.75 4.26 3.87
CA ASN A 88 -14.11 5.10 2.74
C ASN A 88 -13.60 6.52 2.96
N MET A 89 -12.78 7.01 2.02
CA MET A 89 -12.21 8.35 2.08
C MET A 89 -13.04 9.39 1.35
N ALA A 90 -14.11 8.97 0.73
CA ALA A 90 -14.95 9.87 -0.06
C ALA A 90 -15.61 10.93 0.77
#